data_51c11d9e52750b9c906b5b67e73c2f0a
#
_entry.id   51c11d9e52750b9c906b5b67e73c2f0a
#
_cell.length_a   1.000
_cell.length_b   1.000
_cell.length_c   1.000
_cell.angle_alpha   90.00
_cell.angle_beta   90.00
_cell.angle_gamma   90.00
#
_symmetry.space_group_name_H-M   'P 1'
#
loop_
_entity.id
_entity.type
_entity.pdbx_description
1 polymer ?
#
loop_
_entity_poly.entity_id
_entity_poly.type
_entity_poly.pdbx_seq_one_letter_code
_entity_poly.pdbx_strand_id
1 'polypeptide(L)'
;FNHAQTDNHKMKTIIRNARIYDGSGNPPQGSSDVAIENGVISHIGKGLDPDEAEVIYADGLALMPGIIDTHTHYDAQVTWDPLLDPSSSLGVTTAVIGNCGFTIAPCREADREQIMRNLTQVEGMSLDALRAGIDWSFESVPEYLDMIERRDLALNVAAFIGHSSLRTYVMGAAATERAANDEEIAAMEAIVDEGMQAGAIGFATSTAPQHNGHAGIPMPSRL
;
A
#
# COMPACT_ATOMS: atom_id res chain seq x y z
N PHE A 1 -36.67 18.73 -0.19
CA PHE A 1 -35.26 18.89 0.15
C PHE A 1 -34.47 19.01 -1.14
N ASN A 2 -33.92 20.22 -1.40
CA ASN A 2 -33.15 20.55 -2.60
C ASN A 2 -31.85 19.70 -2.59
N HIS A 3 -31.69 18.81 -3.55
CA HIS A 3 -30.39 18.33 -3.96
C HIS A 3 -29.67 19.54 -4.62
N ALA A 4 -28.68 20.09 -3.91
CA ALA A 4 -27.70 20.93 -4.54
C ALA A 4 -27.01 20.09 -5.63
N GLN A 5 -27.24 20.42 -6.88
CA GLN A 5 -26.36 20.03 -7.97
C GLN A 5 -24.97 20.59 -7.63
N THR A 6 -24.05 19.74 -7.20
CA THR A 6 -22.63 20.08 -7.21
C THR A 6 -22.26 20.28 -8.68
N ASP A 7 -22.06 21.53 -9.07
CA ASP A 7 -21.45 21.89 -10.35
C ASP A 7 -20.15 21.09 -10.46
N ASN A 8 -20.13 20.19 -11.42
CA ASN A 8 -18.97 19.40 -11.79
C ASN A 8 -18.00 20.33 -12.55
N HIS A 9 -17.41 21.31 -11.82
CA HIS A 9 -16.34 22.11 -12.36
C HIS A 9 -15.20 21.14 -12.69
N LYS A 10 -14.93 20.97 -13.99
CA LYS A 10 -13.75 20.26 -14.47
C LYS A 10 -12.54 20.86 -13.77
N MET A 11 -11.99 20.17 -12.78
CA MET A 11 -10.78 20.62 -12.12
C MET A 11 -9.63 20.57 -13.13
N LYS A 12 -9.21 21.74 -13.57
CA LYS A 12 -8.06 21.93 -14.45
C LYS A 12 -6.95 22.60 -13.66
N THR A 13 -5.77 22.03 -13.69
CA THR A 13 -4.57 22.60 -13.08
C THR A 13 -3.49 22.74 -14.14
N ILE A 14 -2.78 23.85 -14.14
CA ILE A 14 -1.59 24.04 -14.99
C ILE A 14 -0.37 24.25 -14.10
N ILE A 15 0.62 23.38 -14.24
CA ILE A 15 1.94 23.54 -13.64
C ILE A 15 2.82 24.24 -14.67
N ARG A 16 3.28 25.48 -14.36
CA ARG A 16 4.06 26.31 -15.28
C ARG A 16 5.55 26.24 -15.05
N ASN A 17 6.30 26.30 -16.14
CA ASN A 17 7.77 26.46 -16.17
C ASN A 17 8.53 25.36 -15.41
N ALA A 18 7.96 24.17 -15.30
CA ALA A 18 8.62 23.04 -14.67
C ALA A 18 9.73 22.44 -15.55
N ARG A 19 10.81 21.96 -14.94
CA ARG A 19 11.78 21.07 -15.59
C ARG A 19 11.27 19.64 -15.48
N ILE A 20 10.85 19.05 -16.60
CA ILE A 20 10.17 17.75 -16.63
C ILE A 20 11.20 16.62 -16.69
N TYR A 21 11.08 15.68 -15.73
CA TYR A 21 11.76 14.39 -15.69
C TYR A 21 10.68 13.32 -15.88
N ASP A 22 10.59 12.75 -17.07
CA ASP A 22 9.49 11.84 -17.45
C ASP A 22 9.70 10.37 -17.08
N GLY A 23 10.83 10.06 -16.43
CA GLY A 23 11.18 8.69 -16.03
C GLY A 23 11.77 7.83 -17.17
N SER A 24 11.91 8.35 -18.38
CA SER A 24 12.43 7.59 -19.54
C SER A 24 13.94 7.37 -19.52
N GLY A 25 14.67 8.04 -18.58
CA GLY A 25 16.13 8.05 -18.53
C GLY A 25 16.77 9.06 -19.52
N ASN A 26 15.98 9.76 -20.30
CA ASN A 26 16.46 10.85 -21.16
C ASN A 26 16.81 12.09 -20.33
N PRO A 27 17.64 13.02 -20.85
CA PRO A 27 17.84 14.30 -20.23
C PRO A 27 16.50 15.02 -20.01
N PRO A 28 16.37 15.79 -18.90
CA PRO A 28 15.12 16.48 -18.62
C PRO A 28 14.75 17.43 -19.74
N GLN A 29 13.48 17.50 -20.07
CA GLN A 29 12.97 18.48 -20.98
C GLN A 29 13.16 19.87 -20.35
N GLY A 30 13.46 20.87 -21.18
CA GLY A 30 13.55 22.25 -20.72
C GLY A 30 12.24 22.73 -20.12
N SER A 31 12.25 23.97 -19.59
CA SER A 31 11.04 24.56 -18.98
C SER A 31 9.80 24.37 -19.86
N SER A 32 8.78 23.73 -19.33
CA SER A 32 7.50 23.40 -19.98
C SER A 32 6.34 23.54 -19.00
N ASP A 33 5.14 23.72 -19.55
CA ASP A 33 3.90 23.71 -18.79
C ASP A 33 3.25 22.32 -18.91
N VAL A 34 2.57 21.90 -17.86
CA VAL A 34 1.79 20.64 -17.83
C VAL A 34 0.36 20.97 -17.44
N ALA A 35 -0.59 20.63 -18.28
CA ALA A 35 -2.02 20.72 -17.98
C ALA A 35 -2.54 19.38 -17.47
N ILE A 36 -3.29 19.42 -16.37
CA ILE A 36 -3.95 18.28 -15.74
C ILE A 36 -5.45 18.57 -15.75
N GLU A 37 -6.23 17.64 -16.27
CA GLU A 37 -7.69 17.73 -16.30
C GLU A 37 -8.28 16.43 -15.74
N ASN A 38 -9.11 16.54 -14.71
CA ASN A 38 -9.73 15.39 -14.05
C ASN A 38 -8.72 14.31 -13.62
N GLY A 39 -7.57 14.73 -13.05
CA GLY A 39 -6.53 13.82 -12.56
C GLY A 39 -5.63 13.20 -13.66
N VAL A 40 -5.79 13.60 -14.93
CA VAL A 40 -5.02 13.09 -16.06
C VAL A 40 -4.21 14.21 -16.71
N ILE A 41 -2.95 13.94 -17.05
CA ILE A 41 -2.14 14.87 -17.86
C ILE A 41 -2.78 14.96 -19.26
N SER A 42 -3.38 16.13 -19.57
CA SER A 42 -4.06 16.35 -20.85
C SER A 42 -3.12 16.96 -21.89
N HIS A 43 -2.12 17.74 -21.47
CA HIS A 43 -1.19 18.39 -22.40
C HIS A 43 0.14 18.74 -21.74
N ILE A 44 1.23 18.66 -22.52
CA ILE A 44 2.56 19.14 -22.14
C ILE A 44 3.05 20.07 -23.25
N GLY A 45 3.43 21.32 -22.92
CA GLY A 45 3.86 22.30 -23.92
C GLY A 45 4.41 23.56 -23.28
N LYS A 46 4.43 24.65 -24.03
CA LYS A 46 4.83 25.97 -23.54
C LYS A 46 3.70 26.96 -23.75
N GLY A 47 3.52 27.85 -22.78
CA GLY A 47 2.56 28.96 -22.88
C GLY A 47 1.11 28.47 -22.96
N LEU A 48 0.77 27.42 -22.23
CA LEU A 48 -0.59 26.89 -22.17
C LEU A 48 -1.54 27.97 -21.63
N ASP A 49 -2.71 28.12 -22.28
CA ASP A 49 -3.72 29.04 -21.81
C ASP A 49 -4.27 28.56 -20.44
N PRO A 50 -4.20 29.40 -19.41
CA PRO A 50 -4.72 29.02 -18.11
C PRO A 50 -6.24 28.87 -18.08
N ASP A 51 -6.95 29.64 -18.99
CA ASP A 51 -8.41 29.67 -18.94
C ASP A 51 -8.89 29.76 -17.48
N GLU A 52 -9.81 28.94 -17.03
CA GLU A 52 -10.26 28.88 -15.63
C GLU A 52 -9.45 27.90 -14.75
N ALA A 53 -8.21 27.53 -15.15
CA ALA A 53 -7.37 26.58 -14.42
C ALA A 53 -6.72 27.18 -13.17
N GLU A 54 -6.54 26.36 -12.14
CA GLU A 54 -5.59 26.67 -11.07
C GLU A 54 -4.16 26.64 -11.63
N VAL A 55 -3.36 27.68 -11.36
CA VAL A 55 -1.99 27.80 -11.89
C VAL A 55 -0.98 27.64 -10.77
N ILE A 56 -0.11 26.65 -10.90
CA ILE A 56 1.04 26.39 -10.01
C ILE A 56 2.31 26.81 -10.75
N TYR A 57 3.02 27.81 -10.25
CA TYR A 57 4.30 28.24 -10.80
C TYR A 57 5.43 27.36 -10.26
N ALA A 58 6.12 26.67 -11.15
CA ALA A 58 7.20 25.73 -10.83
C ALA A 58 8.56 26.16 -11.43
N ASP A 59 8.80 27.47 -11.49
CA ASP A 59 10.03 28.04 -12.03
C ASP A 59 11.27 27.48 -11.35
N GLY A 60 12.10 26.76 -12.12
CA GLY A 60 13.32 26.12 -11.62
C GLY A 60 13.11 24.82 -10.82
N LEU A 61 11.86 24.42 -10.59
CA LEU A 61 11.53 23.17 -9.89
C LEU A 61 11.52 21.99 -10.87
N ALA A 62 11.80 20.81 -10.33
CA ALA A 62 11.64 19.54 -11.03
C ALA A 62 10.20 19.06 -10.92
N LEU A 63 9.62 18.64 -12.05
CA LEU A 63 8.37 17.90 -12.11
C LEU A 63 8.70 16.49 -12.58
N MET A 64 8.33 15.49 -11.79
CA MET A 64 8.62 14.08 -12.06
C MET A 64 7.44 13.20 -11.62
N PRO A 65 7.36 11.93 -12.07
CA PRO A 65 6.44 10.96 -11.50
C PRO A 65 6.55 10.90 -9.98
N GLY A 66 5.44 10.63 -9.32
CA GLY A 66 5.43 10.47 -7.86
C GLY A 66 6.37 9.35 -7.41
N ILE A 67 6.93 9.50 -6.22
CA ILE A 67 7.82 8.51 -5.62
C ILE A 67 7.02 7.25 -5.28
N ILE A 68 7.51 6.08 -5.71
CA ILE A 68 6.98 4.79 -5.33
C ILE A 68 7.89 4.22 -4.25
N ASP A 69 7.38 4.08 -3.02
CA ASP A 69 8.07 3.36 -1.97
C ASP A 69 7.75 1.87 -2.10
N THR A 70 8.72 1.11 -2.56
CA THR A 70 8.55 -0.31 -2.89
C THR A 70 8.70 -1.24 -1.69
N HIS A 71 9.01 -0.71 -0.50
CA HIS A 71 9.22 -1.52 0.70
C HIS A 71 8.74 -0.80 1.95
N THR A 72 7.48 -0.99 2.30
CA THR A 72 6.87 -0.44 3.52
C THR A 72 6.14 -1.53 4.31
N HIS A 73 5.81 -1.21 5.56
CA HIS A 73 5.07 -2.08 6.47
C HIS A 73 3.84 -1.36 7.03
N TYR A 74 3.11 -0.67 6.16
CA TYR A 74 1.87 0.03 6.53
C TYR A 74 0.65 -0.88 6.64
N ASP A 75 0.83 -2.21 6.62
CA ASP A 75 -0.24 -3.20 6.61
C ASP A 75 -1.27 -2.99 7.72
N ALA A 76 -0.80 -2.69 8.92
CA ALA A 76 -1.70 -2.34 10.03
C ALA A 76 -2.14 -0.87 9.96
N GLN A 77 -1.19 0.05 9.73
CA GLN A 77 -1.42 1.50 9.77
C GLN A 77 -2.47 1.95 8.76
N VAL A 78 -2.54 1.35 7.57
CA VAL A 78 -3.54 1.65 6.54
C VAL A 78 -4.98 1.51 7.05
N THR A 79 -5.19 0.75 8.13
CA THR A 79 -6.51 0.57 8.72
C THR A 79 -7.00 1.73 9.58
N TRP A 80 -6.13 2.65 10.00
CA TRP A 80 -6.51 3.82 10.84
C TRP A 80 -5.93 5.15 10.39
N ASP A 81 -4.83 5.17 9.64
CA ASP A 81 -4.19 6.40 9.17
C ASP A 81 -4.34 6.56 7.66
N PRO A 82 -5.29 7.39 7.19
CA PRO A 82 -5.50 7.59 5.77
C PRO A 82 -4.35 8.36 5.09
N LEU A 83 -3.52 9.05 5.85
CA LEU A 83 -2.39 9.79 5.30
C LEU A 83 -1.17 8.91 5.04
N LEU A 84 -1.05 7.77 5.73
CA LEU A 84 0.15 6.91 5.72
C LEU A 84 1.43 7.73 5.96
N ASP A 85 1.35 8.60 6.98
CA ASP A 85 2.47 9.45 7.37
C ASP A 85 3.59 8.60 8.01
N PRO A 86 4.88 8.91 7.74
CA PRO A 86 5.41 10.12 7.09
C PRO A 86 5.58 10.04 5.58
N SER A 87 5.27 8.92 4.91
CA SER A 87 5.54 8.77 3.46
C SER A 87 4.84 9.82 2.60
N SER A 88 3.56 10.12 2.88
CA SER A 88 2.82 11.15 2.13
C SER A 88 3.45 12.53 2.26
N SER A 89 3.88 12.92 3.46
CA SER A 89 4.52 14.22 3.71
C SER A 89 5.91 14.34 3.09
N LEU A 90 6.54 13.21 2.73
CA LEU A 90 7.85 13.14 2.06
C LEU A 90 7.75 13.03 0.53
N GLY A 91 6.55 13.13 -0.03
CA GLY A 91 6.32 13.11 -1.48
C GLY A 91 6.17 11.73 -2.11
N VAL A 92 6.00 10.69 -1.29
CA VAL A 92 5.59 9.36 -1.78
C VAL A 92 4.15 9.44 -2.25
N THR A 93 3.87 8.86 -3.41
CA THR A 93 2.52 8.80 -3.99
C THR A 93 1.97 7.39 -4.11
N THR A 94 2.83 6.38 -3.96
CA THR A 94 2.45 4.97 -3.96
C THR A 94 3.29 4.23 -2.95
N ALA A 95 2.66 3.48 -2.05
CA ALA A 95 3.31 2.61 -1.09
C ALA A 95 3.03 1.14 -1.40
N VAL A 96 4.07 0.30 -1.36
CA VAL A 96 3.94 -1.16 -1.47
C VAL A 96 4.00 -1.75 -0.07
N ILE A 97 2.95 -2.46 0.33
CA ILE A 97 2.80 -3.10 1.64
C ILE A 97 2.86 -4.63 1.53
N GLY A 98 2.92 -5.34 2.65
CA GLY A 98 3.01 -6.81 2.69
C GLY A 98 4.43 -7.34 2.51
N ASN A 99 5.42 -6.49 2.57
CA ASN A 99 6.81 -6.85 2.39
C ASN A 99 7.29 -7.85 3.46
N CYS A 100 8.35 -8.58 3.18
CA CYS A 100 8.93 -9.61 4.04
C CYS A 100 7.95 -10.74 4.42
N GLY A 101 6.74 -10.74 3.89
CA GLY A 101 5.70 -11.70 4.23
C GLY A 101 4.99 -11.42 5.56
N PHE A 102 5.08 -10.20 6.08
CA PHE A 102 4.43 -9.76 7.32
C PHE A 102 3.21 -8.90 7.00
N THR A 103 2.08 -9.56 6.80
CA THR A 103 0.80 -8.89 6.54
C THR A 103 -0.18 -9.15 7.69
N ILE A 104 -1.29 -8.43 7.69
CA ILE A 104 -2.38 -8.68 8.65
C ILE A 104 -3.55 -9.44 8.04
N ALA A 105 -3.47 -9.77 6.74
CA ALA A 105 -4.44 -10.58 6.01
C ALA A 105 -3.73 -11.70 5.21
N PRO A 106 -4.34 -12.91 5.13
CA PRO A 106 -5.59 -13.31 5.78
C PRO A 106 -5.41 -13.52 7.29
N CYS A 107 -6.47 -13.32 8.08
CA CYS A 107 -6.37 -13.42 9.55
C CYS A 107 -7.70 -13.80 10.19
N ARG A 108 -7.78 -14.97 10.82
CA ARG A 108 -8.93 -15.35 11.65
C ARG A 108 -8.94 -14.56 12.96
N GLU A 109 -10.10 -14.37 13.54
CA GLU A 109 -10.23 -13.66 14.82
C GLU A 109 -9.33 -14.25 15.92
N ALA A 110 -9.22 -15.58 15.97
CA ALA A 110 -8.37 -16.28 16.94
C ALA A 110 -6.86 -16.00 16.80
N ASP A 111 -6.41 -15.59 15.58
CA ASP A 111 -5.00 -15.40 15.27
C ASP A 111 -4.55 -13.92 15.36
N ARG A 112 -5.50 -12.98 15.53
CA ARG A 112 -5.24 -11.53 15.57
C ARG A 112 -4.18 -11.14 16.59
N GLU A 113 -4.27 -11.67 17.81
CA GLU A 113 -3.31 -11.36 18.88
C GLU A 113 -1.88 -11.81 18.50
N GLN A 114 -1.74 -12.98 17.88
CA GLN A 114 -0.44 -13.50 17.46
C GLN A 114 0.16 -12.65 16.34
N ILE A 115 -0.65 -12.26 15.35
CA ILE A 115 -0.20 -11.39 14.25
C ILE A 115 0.24 -10.03 14.79
N MET A 116 -0.54 -9.40 15.68
CA MET A 116 -0.14 -8.14 16.31
C MET A 116 1.18 -8.27 17.09
N ARG A 117 1.36 -9.34 17.85
CA ARG A 117 2.61 -9.59 18.58
C ARG A 117 3.81 -9.80 17.65
N ASN A 118 3.61 -10.42 16.49
CA ASN A 118 4.67 -10.55 15.50
C ASN A 118 5.06 -9.17 14.93
N LEU A 119 4.10 -8.32 14.62
CA LEU A 119 4.36 -6.94 14.15
C LEU A 119 5.11 -6.10 15.19
N THR A 120 4.86 -6.29 16.49
CA THR A 120 5.66 -5.59 17.52
C THR A 120 7.14 -5.93 17.48
N GLN A 121 7.49 -7.14 17.05
CA GLN A 121 8.89 -7.59 16.99
C GLN A 121 9.60 -7.16 15.71
N VAL A 122 8.90 -7.18 14.58
CA VAL A 122 9.51 -6.88 13.28
C VAL A 122 9.43 -5.40 12.92
N GLU A 123 8.37 -4.71 13.35
CA GLU A 123 8.12 -3.30 13.00
C GLU A 123 8.30 -2.33 14.19
N GLY A 124 8.55 -2.84 15.39
CA GLY A 124 8.70 -2.02 16.59
C GLY A 124 7.42 -1.27 17.01
N MET A 125 6.25 -1.66 16.50
CA MET A 125 4.97 -1.02 16.83
C MET A 125 4.51 -1.40 18.23
N SER A 126 3.88 -0.46 18.94
CA SER A 126 3.27 -0.74 20.24
C SER A 126 2.09 -1.71 20.08
N LEU A 127 2.05 -2.78 20.88
CA LEU A 127 0.93 -3.71 20.89
C LEU A 127 -0.40 -3.04 21.25
N ASP A 128 -0.36 -2.08 22.17
CA ASP A 128 -1.56 -1.34 22.57
C ASP A 128 -2.07 -0.43 21.45
N ALA A 129 -1.14 0.16 20.67
CA ALA A 129 -1.51 0.92 19.47
C ALA A 129 -2.14 0.03 18.41
N LEU A 130 -1.58 -1.17 18.17
CA LEU A 130 -2.15 -2.14 17.22
C LEU A 130 -3.55 -2.60 17.65
N ARG A 131 -3.74 -2.92 18.94
CA ARG A 131 -5.05 -3.34 19.48
C ARG A 131 -6.11 -2.25 19.37
N ALA A 132 -5.71 -0.98 19.55
CA ALA A 132 -6.64 0.14 19.49
C ALA A 132 -6.91 0.61 18.06
N GLY A 133 -5.93 0.46 17.15
CA GLY A 133 -5.93 1.06 15.82
C GLY A 133 -6.46 0.15 14.72
N ILE A 134 -6.16 -1.16 14.76
CA ILE A 134 -6.51 -2.03 13.64
C ILE A 134 -8.03 -2.21 13.53
N ASP A 135 -8.56 -1.83 12.36
CA ASP A 135 -9.93 -2.13 11.95
C ASP A 135 -9.96 -3.54 11.33
N TRP A 136 -10.44 -4.51 12.11
CA TRP A 136 -10.57 -5.90 11.69
C TRP A 136 -11.90 -6.17 10.95
N SER A 137 -12.25 -5.33 9.98
CA SER A 137 -13.45 -5.51 9.16
C SER A 137 -13.27 -6.54 8.04
N PHE A 138 -12.22 -7.34 8.10
CA PHE A 138 -11.85 -8.36 7.13
C PHE A 138 -11.33 -9.63 7.82
N GLU A 139 -11.34 -10.74 7.11
CA GLU A 139 -10.68 -12.00 7.44
C GLU A 139 -9.81 -12.49 6.27
N SER A 140 -10.32 -12.44 5.06
CA SER A 140 -9.64 -12.86 3.83
C SER A 140 -8.78 -11.76 3.19
N VAL A 141 -7.94 -12.14 2.22
CA VAL A 141 -7.16 -11.17 1.42
C VAL A 141 -8.08 -10.28 0.57
N PRO A 142 -9.08 -10.81 -0.16
CA PRO A 142 -10.01 -9.96 -0.91
C PRO A 142 -10.71 -8.91 -0.04
N GLU A 143 -11.23 -9.31 1.13
CA GLU A 143 -11.91 -8.37 2.04
C GLU A 143 -10.97 -7.28 2.54
N TYR A 144 -9.69 -7.59 2.78
CA TYR A 144 -8.67 -6.62 3.15
C TYR A 144 -8.41 -5.62 2.02
N LEU A 145 -8.26 -6.10 0.78
CA LEU A 145 -8.08 -5.23 -0.38
C LEU A 145 -9.31 -4.35 -0.62
N ASP A 146 -10.51 -4.89 -0.50
CA ASP A 146 -11.77 -4.16 -0.55
C ASP A 146 -11.87 -3.07 0.55
N MET A 147 -11.37 -3.38 1.75
CA MET A 147 -11.31 -2.40 2.84
C MET A 147 -10.37 -1.25 2.48
N ILE A 148 -9.18 -1.54 1.93
CA ILE A 148 -8.23 -0.53 1.47
C ILE A 148 -8.84 0.33 0.37
N GLU A 149 -9.48 -0.27 -0.63
CA GLU A 149 -10.10 0.43 -1.77
C GLU A 149 -11.20 1.41 -1.32
N ARG A 150 -11.97 1.04 -0.30
CA ARG A 150 -13.03 1.90 0.26
C ARG A 150 -12.52 3.04 1.11
N ARG A 151 -11.24 3.05 1.47
CA ARG A 151 -10.64 4.14 2.25
C ARG A 151 -10.21 5.28 1.34
N ASP A 152 -10.42 6.49 1.81
CA ASP A 152 -9.94 7.72 1.14
C ASP A 152 -8.49 7.96 1.55
N LEU A 153 -7.57 7.20 0.94
CA LEU A 153 -6.14 7.25 1.26
C LEU A 153 -5.44 8.36 0.47
N ALA A 154 -4.48 9.03 1.10
CA ALA A 154 -3.63 10.04 0.47
C ALA A 154 -2.64 9.45 -0.55
N LEU A 155 -2.32 8.15 -0.44
CA LEU A 155 -1.40 7.42 -1.31
C LEU A 155 -2.14 6.30 -2.04
N ASN A 156 -1.66 5.97 -3.25
CA ASN A 156 -1.98 4.67 -3.82
C ASN A 156 -1.31 3.56 -3.00
N VAL A 157 -1.99 2.45 -2.83
CA VAL A 157 -1.46 1.29 -2.12
C VAL A 157 -1.47 0.07 -3.03
N ALA A 158 -0.36 -0.66 -3.04
CA ALA A 158 -0.23 -1.94 -3.68
C ALA A 158 0.18 -2.99 -2.63
N ALA A 159 -0.52 -4.12 -2.54
CA ALA A 159 -0.34 -5.08 -1.46
C ALA A 159 0.16 -6.44 -1.95
N PHE A 160 1.17 -6.98 -1.26
CA PHE A 160 1.54 -8.38 -1.36
C PHE A 160 0.69 -9.26 -0.44
N ILE A 161 0.57 -10.53 -0.78
CA ILE A 161 0.09 -11.60 0.11
C ILE A 161 1.28 -12.09 0.92
N GLY A 162 1.19 -12.03 2.25
CA GLY A 162 2.29 -12.38 3.15
C GLY A 162 2.34 -13.86 3.50
N HIS A 163 3.50 -14.50 3.33
CA HIS A 163 3.69 -15.92 3.62
C HIS A 163 3.43 -16.28 5.09
N SER A 164 3.88 -15.44 6.03
CA SER A 164 3.69 -15.72 7.46
C SER A 164 2.23 -15.69 7.86
N SER A 165 1.45 -14.72 7.40
CA SER A 165 0.01 -14.62 7.67
C SER A 165 -0.75 -15.76 7.02
N LEU A 166 -0.41 -16.10 5.78
CA LEU A 166 -1.01 -17.19 5.02
C LEU A 166 -0.82 -18.54 5.73
N ARG A 167 0.40 -18.85 6.18
CA ARG A 167 0.68 -20.06 6.96
C ARG A 167 -0.06 -20.08 8.28
N THR A 168 -0.09 -18.96 9.00
CA THR A 168 -0.84 -18.86 10.26
C THR A 168 -2.32 -19.11 10.04
N TYR A 169 -2.88 -18.55 8.97
CA TYR A 169 -4.29 -18.72 8.63
C TYR A 169 -4.67 -20.17 8.31
N VAL A 170 -3.82 -20.90 7.58
CA VAL A 170 -4.09 -22.29 7.18
C VAL A 170 -3.76 -23.27 8.30
N MET A 171 -2.63 -23.10 8.99
CA MET A 171 -2.04 -24.07 9.89
C MET A 171 -2.23 -23.73 11.38
N GLY A 172 -2.66 -22.50 11.71
CA GLY A 172 -2.74 -22.05 13.11
C GLY A 172 -1.40 -22.14 13.82
N ALA A 173 -1.38 -22.68 15.04
CA ALA A 173 -0.18 -22.85 15.86
C ALA A 173 0.91 -23.70 15.18
N ALA A 174 0.53 -24.69 14.36
CA ALA A 174 1.48 -25.55 13.66
C ALA A 174 2.33 -24.79 12.62
N ALA A 175 1.95 -23.59 12.24
CA ALA A 175 2.69 -22.74 11.30
C ALA A 175 4.12 -22.41 11.75
N THR A 176 4.39 -22.45 13.08
CA THR A 176 5.72 -22.21 13.68
C THR A 176 6.38 -23.46 14.22
N GLU A 177 5.78 -24.64 14.03
CA GLU A 177 6.25 -25.90 14.63
C GLU A 177 6.78 -26.89 13.58
N ARG A 178 6.21 -26.88 12.39
CA ARG A 178 6.54 -27.85 11.33
C ARG A 178 6.33 -27.28 9.92
N ALA A 179 6.88 -27.99 8.94
CA ALA A 179 6.56 -27.74 7.53
C ALA A 179 5.09 -28.05 7.24
N ALA A 180 4.54 -27.39 6.21
CA ALA A 180 3.20 -27.68 5.70
C ALA A 180 3.17 -29.03 4.99
N ASN A 181 2.05 -29.74 5.09
CA ASN A 181 1.76 -30.91 4.28
C ASN A 181 1.13 -30.50 2.93
N ASP A 182 0.92 -31.49 2.02
CA ASP A 182 0.41 -31.22 0.67
C ASP A 182 -1.00 -30.60 0.65
N GLU A 183 -1.88 -30.97 1.62
CA GLU A 183 -3.23 -30.41 1.73
C GLU A 183 -3.18 -28.94 2.18
N GLU A 184 -2.29 -28.63 3.14
CA GLU A 184 -2.07 -27.27 3.62
C GLU A 184 -1.43 -26.39 2.54
N ILE A 185 -0.50 -26.94 1.75
CA ILE A 185 0.08 -26.25 0.58
C ILE A 185 -1.00 -25.92 -0.44
N ALA A 186 -1.84 -26.91 -0.81
CA ALA A 186 -2.94 -26.68 -1.76
C ALA A 186 -3.95 -25.63 -1.25
N ALA A 187 -4.22 -25.60 0.06
CA ALA A 187 -5.08 -24.58 0.64
C ALA A 187 -4.44 -23.18 0.58
N MET A 188 -3.13 -23.08 0.82
CA MET A 188 -2.41 -21.81 0.68
C MET A 188 -2.38 -21.33 -0.78
N GLU A 189 -2.14 -22.23 -1.76
CA GLU A 189 -2.18 -21.91 -3.18
C GLU A 189 -3.53 -21.33 -3.60
N ALA A 190 -4.63 -21.94 -3.15
CA ALA A 190 -5.98 -21.44 -3.46
C ALA A 190 -6.21 -20.01 -2.92
N ILE A 191 -5.73 -19.70 -1.70
CA ILE A 191 -5.85 -18.37 -1.12
C ILE A 191 -4.99 -17.35 -1.88
N VAL A 192 -3.79 -17.76 -2.33
CA VAL A 192 -2.93 -16.89 -3.15
C VAL A 192 -3.62 -16.59 -4.48
N ASP A 193 -4.17 -17.59 -5.16
CA ASP A 193 -4.90 -17.40 -6.42
C ASP A 193 -6.10 -16.45 -6.24
N GLU A 194 -6.88 -16.62 -5.18
CA GLU A 194 -7.99 -15.74 -4.85
C GLU A 194 -7.53 -14.29 -4.62
N GLY A 195 -6.48 -14.11 -3.82
CA GLY A 195 -5.92 -12.80 -3.53
C GLY A 195 -5.34 -12.10 -4.77
N MET A 196 -4.68 -12.86 -5.65
CA MET A 196 -4.18 -12.33 -6.93
C MET A 196 -5.32 -11.91 -7.86
N GLN A 197 -6.43 -12.68 -7.90
CA GLN A 197 -7.63 -12.32 -8.66
C GLN A 197 -8.31 -11.07 -8.09
N ALA A 198 -8.22 -10.85 -6.78
CA ALA A 198 -8.75 -9.67 -6.10
C ALA A 198 -7.87 -8.41 -6.27
N GLY A 199 -6.65 -8.52 -6.84
CA GLY A 199 -5.80 -7.37 -7.12
C GLY A 199 -4.52 -7.27 -6.30
N ALA A 200 -4.16 -8.29 -5.51
CA ALA A 200 -2.82 -8.35 -4.92
C ALA A 200 -1.75 -8.35 -6.02
N ILE A 201 -0.60 -7.69 -5.76
CA ILE A 201 0.45 -7.56 -6.79
C ILE A 201 1.46 -8.70 -6.79
N GLY A 202 1.36 -9.64 -5.86
CA GLY A 202 2.26 -10.78 -5.74
C GLY A 202 2.26 -11.41 -4.36
N PHE A 203 3.23 -12.27 -4.13
CA PHE A 203 3.45 -13.01 -2.90
C PHE A 203 4.81 -12.63 -2.31
N ALA A 204 4.84 -12.31 -1.01
CA ALA A 204 6.06 -11.94 -0.31
C ALA A 204 6.42 -12.95 0.78
N THR A 205 7.71 -13.22 0.92
CA THR A 205 8.24 -14.11 1.94
C THR A 205 9.60 -13.64 2.44
N SER A 206 10.00 -14.11 3.61
CA SER A 206 11.34 -13.92 4.13
C SER A 206 11.79 -15.14 4.91
N THR A 207 13.01 -15.60 4.62
CA THR A 207 13.70 -16.65 5.37
C THR A 207 14.85 -16.09 6.22
N ALA A 208 14.94 -14.75 6.35
CA ALA A 208 16.02 -14.08 7.05
C ALA A 208 16.08 -14.48 8.54
N PRO A 209 17.26 -14.89 9.05
CA PRO A 209 17.40 -15.42 10.42
C PRO A 209 17.00 -14.41 11.52
N GLN A 210 17.13 -13.13 11.25
CA GLN A 210 16.77 -12.04 12.18
C GLN A 210 15.26 -11.85 12.30
N HIS A 211 14.46 -12.34 11.36
CA HIS A 211 13.00 -12.26 11.40
C HIS A 211 12.48 -13.34 12.33
N ASN A 212 12.32 -12.97 13.59
CA ASN A 212 11.71 -13.81 14.61
C ASN A 212 10.38 -13.17 15.04
N GLY A 213 9.42 -14.01 15.35
CA GLY A 213 8.17 -13.61 15.96
C GLY A 213 8.30 -13.38 17.46
N HIS A 214 7.16 -13.24 18.10
CA HIS A 214 7.08 -13.02 19.55
C HIS A 214 7.84 -14.10 20.34
N ALA A 215 8.55 -13.68 21.39
CA ALA A 215 9.37 -14.54 22.25
C ALA A 215 10.53 -15.28 21.53
N GLY A 216 10.98 -14.80 20.36
CA GLY A 216 12.09 -15.41 19.62
C GLY A 216 11.71 -16.66 18.82
N ILE A 217 10.41 -16.98 18.73
CA ILE A 217 9.93 -18.07 17.88
C ILE A 217 10.19 -17.71 16.41
N PRO A 218 10.66 -18.64 15.57
CA PRO A 218 10.81 -18.37 14.15
C PRO A 218 9.51 -17.85 13.53
N MET A 219 9.61 -16.91 12.60
CA MET A 219 8.44 -16.50 11.80
C MET A 219 7.91 -17.70 10.99
N PRO A 220 6.58 -17.81 10.80
CA PRO A 220 6.00 -18.93 10.05
C PRO A 220 6.63 -19.16 8.68
N SER A 221 7.01 -18.11 7.97
CA SER A 221 7.66 -18.19 6.65
C SER A 221 9.05 -18.83 6.62
N ARG A 222 9.62 -19.15 7.78
CA ARG A 222 10.96 -19.78 7.90
C ARG A 222 10.94 -21.31 7.97
N LEU A 223 9.76 -21.95 7.95
CA LEU A 223 9.59 -23.41 8.09
C LEU A 223 9.12 -24.08 6.80
#